data_bd64faec3196b123210fafbfb70d2b8b
#
_entry.id   bd64faec3196b123210fafbfb70d2b8b
#
_cell.length_a   1.000
_cell.length_b   1.000
_cell.length_c   1.000
_cell.angle_alpha   90.00
_cell.angle_beta   90.00
_cell.angle_gamma   90.00
#
_symmetry.space_group_name_H-M   'P 1'
#
loop_
_entity.id
_entity.type
_entity.pdbx_description
1 polymer ?
#
loop_
_entity_poly.entity_id
_entity_poly.type
_entity_poly.pdbx_seq_one_letter_code
_entity_poly.pdbx_strand_id
1 'polypeptide(L)'
;MSIIKKIYHSCPYPLRNIVGGLYGNLPADIRLGNAYGQMYKLLKEADKWSQDETCAWQNKELKNLLIHAYETTKFYHNEFQEAGFNPYKFQDRDELSKIPAIDKVTVQKNLAEMLSNAFSDSQRMKMTTGGTTGRQLVFYAQKRFTLAREKAYFDYLWGKAGYIPGKSERIILRNNVLPKGKLWQYDKREKALILDPFHMTDEVCHMLVNKINNVQIPFFHVYPSSVLMLADYMNRTGDFLTYKPKAIFASSENLYTGQREIVEKAFGCRMLLHYGHSEMCSVAGWCIKDNHYHVEERYGYTEILDENQRIIDVAGKMGEITATGFNNYVLPLIRYRTADYAAYAEK
;
A
#
# COMPACT_ATOMS: atom_id res chain seq x y z
N MET A 1 -1.23 -6.84 19.35
CA MET A 1 -0.33 -7.92 18.84
C MET A 1 -0.97 -9.26 19.18
N SER A 2 -1.14 -10.20 18.23
CA SER A 2 -1.76 -11.51 18.54
C SER A 2 -0.89 -12.28 19.55
N ILE A 3 -1.53 -13.13 20.36
CA ILE A 3 -0.84 -14.01 21.34
C ILE A 3 0.26 -14.82 20.65
N ILE A 4 0.00 -15.30 19.44
CA ILE A 4 0.97 -16.02 18.59
C ILE A 4 2.21 -15.16 18.29
N LYS A 5 2.04 -13.87 17.98
CA LYS A 5 3.16 -12.95 17.79
C LYS A 5 3.98 -12.74 19.07
N LYS A 6 3.34 -12.64 20.22
CA LYS A 6 4.02 -12.52 21.51
C LYS A 6 4.83 -13.79 21.81
N ILE A 7 4.23 -14.98 21.64
CA ILE A 7 4.91 -16.28 21.84
C ILE A 7 6.08 -16.40 20.86
N TYR A 8 5.90 -16.07 19.58
CA TYR A 8 6.97 -16.09 18.58
C TYR A 8 8.15 -15.19 18.98
N HIS A 9 7.90 -13.97 19.47
CA HIS A 9 8.97 -13.06 19.88
C HIS A 9 9.64 -13.43 21.20
N SER A 10 8.98 -14.20 22.06
CA SER A 10 9.56 -14.73 23.31
C SER A 10 10.36 -16.04 23.14
N CYS A 11 10.22 -16.71 21.97
CA CYS A 11 10.98 -17.93 21.69
C CYS A 11 12.48 -17.65 21.49
N PRO A 12 13.38 -18.53 21.94
CA PRO A 12 14.81 -18.49 21.60
C PRO A 12 15.05 -18.43 20.09
N TYR A 13 16.12 -17.74 19.67
CA TYR A 13 16.43 -17.50 18.26
C TYR A 13 16.41 -18.76 17.36
N PRO A 14 16.98 -19.93 17.78
CA PRO A 14 16.93 -21.15 16.94
C PRO A 14 15.50 -21.65 16.70
N LEU A 15 14.67 -21.69 17.74
CA LEU A 15 13.26 -22.10 17.65
C LEU A 15 12.45 -21.13 16.80
N ARG A 16 12.71 -19.82 16.93
CA ARG A 16 12.08 -18.77 16.11
C ARG A 16 12.37 -18.96 14.63
N ASN A 17 13.59 -19.37 14.28
CA ASN A 17 13.97 -19.65 12.89
C ASN A 17 13.26 -20.90 12.32
N ILE A 18 13.08 -21.96 13.12
CA ILE A 18 12.36 -23.16 12.69
C ILE A 18 10.89 -22.85 12.48
N VAL A 19 10.23 -22.26 13.49
CA VAL A 19 8.81 -21.89 13.42
C VAL A 19 8.58 -20.86 12.32
N GLY A 20 9.45 -19.87 12.16
CA GLY A 20 9.40 -18.88 11.10
C GLY A 20 9.54 -19.50 9.72
N GLY A 21 10.43 -20.47 9.55
CA GLY A 21 10.61 -21.22 8.31
C GLY A 21 9.39 -22.04 7.94
N LEU A 22 8.81 -22.79 8.89
CA LEU A 22 7.57 -23.54 8.69
C LEU A 22 6.41 -22.61 8.31
N TYR A 23 6.22 -21.54 9.07
CA TYR A 23 5.19 -20.53 8.76
C TYR A 23 5.42 -19.87 7.41
N GLY A 24 6.65 -19.49 7.06
CA GLY A 24 7.00 -18.86 5.79
C GLY A 24 6.74 -19.75 4.57
N ASN A 25 6.71 -21.08 4.74
CA ASN A 25 6.41 -22.03 3.68
C ASN A 25 4.92 -22.35 3.52
N LEU A 26 4.07 -21.92 4.46
CA LEU A 26 2.62 -22.05 4.26
C LEU A 26 2.15 -21.16 3.11
N PRO A 27 1.13 -21.58 2.33
CA PRO A 27 0.48 -20.75 1.34
C PRO A 27 0.05 -19.39 1.90
N ALA A 28 0.12 -18.34 1.07
CA ALA A 28 -0.12 -16.98 1.53
C ALA A 28 -1.56 -16.77 2.08
N ASP A 29 -2.55 -17.43 1.50
CA ASP A 29 -3.95 -17.44 1.96
C ASP A 29 -4.12 -18.06 3.34
N ILE A 30 -3.38 -19.13 3.66
CA ILE A 30 -3.37 -19.73 5.00
C ILE A 30 -2.71 -18.78 6.00
N ARG A 31 -1.57 -18.15 5.64
CA ARG A 31 -0.83 -17.25 6.53
C ARG A 31 -1.56 -15.95 6.81
N LEU A 32 -2.18 -15.38 5.78
CA LEU A 32 -2.79 -14.06 5.81
C LEU A 32 -4.32 -14.11 5.98
N GLY A 33 -4.90 -15.31 5.84
CA GLY A 33 -6.31 -15.58 6.09
C GLY A 33 -7.21 -15.37 4.88
N ASN A 34 -8.50 -15.68 5.07
CA ASN A 34 -9.49 -15.73 4.01
C ASN A 34 -9.67 -14.42 3.24
N ALA A 35 -9.62 -13.27 3.95
CA ALA A 35 -9.75 -11.96 3.31
C ALA A 35 -8.65 -11.68 2.28
N TYR A 36 -7.42 -12.15 2.53
CA TYR A 36 -6.33 -12.11 1.57
C TYR A 36 -6.62 -13.00 0.36
N GLY A 37 -6.96 -14.28 0.60
CA GLY A 37 -7.17 -15.25 -0.47
C GLY A 37 -8.30 -14.86 -1.41
N GLN A 38 -9.44 -14.42 -0.85
CA GLN A 38 -10.58 -13.95 -1.63
C GLN A 38 -10.23 -12.72 -2.48
N MET A 39 -9.55 -11.72 -1.89
CA MET A 39 -9.17 -10.53 -2.64
C MET A 39 -8.14 -10.83 -3.72
N TYR A 40 -7.12 -11.61 -3.42
CA TYR A 40 -6.10 -11.98 -4.40
C TYR A 40 -6.68 -12.74 -5.60
N LYS A 41 -7.63 -13.66 -5.33
CA LYS A 41 -8.38 -14.38 -6.36
C LYS A 41 -9.21 -13.43 -7.22
N LEU A 42 -9.99 -12.54 -6.58
CA LEU A 42 -10.79 -11.53 -7.28
C LEU A 42 -9.93 -10.66 -8.21
N LEU A 43 -8.79 -10.16 -7.73
CA LEU A 43 -7.88 -9.34 -8.54
C LEU A 43 -7.37 -10.08 -9.78
N LYS A 44 -7.06 -11.38 -9.64
CA LYS A 44 -6.65 -12.23 -10.76
C LYS A 44 -7.76 -12.50 -11.77
N GLU A 45 -8.99 -12.69 -11.30
CA GLU A 45 -10.16 -12.87 -12.15
C GLU A 45 -10.52 -11.57 -12.87
N ALA A 46 -10.41 -10.45 -12.18
CA ALA A 46 -10.72 -9.13 -12.70
C ALA A 46 -9.70 -8.60 -13.75
N ASP A 47 -8.56 -9.26 -13.94
CA ASP A 47 -7.66 -8.97 -15.09
C ASP A 47 -8.36 -9.18 -16.45
N LYS A 48 -9.47 -9.93 -16.48
CA LYS A 48 -10.24 -10.23 -17.68
C LYS A 48 -11.48 -9.38 -17.84
N TRP A 49 -11.79 -8.53 -16.84
CA TRP A 49 -12.98 -7.70 -16.87
C TRP A 49 -12.86 -6.59 -17.91
N SER A 50 -13.96 -6.31 -18.56
CA SER A 50 -14.14 -5.08 -19.33
C SER A 50 -14.19 -3.85 -18.40
N GLN A 51 -14.09 -2.66 -18.98
CA GLN A 51 -14.27 -1.43 -18.21
C GLN A 51 -15.68 -1.34 -17.62
N ASP A 52 -16.70 -1.79 -18.35
CA ASP A 52 -18.08 -1.80 -17.85
C ASP A 52 -18.27 -2.74 -16.67
N GLU A 53 -17.67 -3.93 -16.70
CA GLU A 53 -17.69 -4.88 -15.57
C GLU A 53 -16.97 -4.31 -14.35
N THR A 54 -15.84 -3.63 -14.56
CA THR A 54 -15.10 -2.96 -13.48
C THR A 54 -15.94 -1.81 -12.88
N CYS A 55 -16.57 -0.97 -13.71
CA CYS A 55 -17.46 0.10 -13.25
C CYS A 55 -18.67 -0.45 -12.50
N ALA A 56 -19.31 -1.49 -13.02
CA ALA A 56 -20.46 -2.13 -12.36
C ALA A 56 -20.09 -2.70 -10.99
N TRP A 57 -18.92 -3.36 -10.90
CA TRP A 57 -18.40 -3.87 -9.63
C TRP A 57 -18.09 -2.72 -8.65
N GLN A 58 -17.45 -1.65 -9.13
CA GLN A 58 -17.10 -0.48 -8.31
C GLN A 58 -18.36 0.22 -7.78
N ASN A 59 -19.39 0.43 -8.61
CA ASN A 59 -20.65 1.00 -8.19
C ASN A 59 -21.36 0.15 -7.13
N LYS A 60 -21.28 -1.19 -7.24
CA LYS A 60 -21.80 -2.11 -6.24
C LYS A 60 -21.09 -1.98 -4.90
N GLU A 61 -19.75 -1.92 -4.91
CA GLU A 61 -18.96 -1.77 -3.68
C GLU A 61 -19.17 -0.38 -3.04
N LEU A 62 -19.29 0.68 -3.85
CA LEU A 62 -19.67 2.01 -3.38
C LEU A 62 -21.03 1.96 -2.68
N LYS A 63 -22.06 1.42 -3.33
CA LYS A 63 -23.41 1.30 -2.73
C LYS A 63 -23.37 0.57 -1.39
N ASN A 64 -22.69 -0.56 -1.33
CA ASN A 64 -22.56 -1.35 -0.10
C ASN A 64 -21.88 -0.53 1.02
N LEU A 65 -20.80 0.18 0.70
CA LEU A 65 -20.08 1.01 1.67
C LEU A 65 -20.92 2.20 2.14
N LEU A 66 -21.63 2.88 1.22
CA LEU A 66 -22.49 4.02 1.53
C LEU A 66 -23.66 3.62 2.44
N ILE A 67 -24.34 2.51 2.15
CA ILE A 67 -25.40 1.97 3.00
C ILE A 67 -24.84 1.60 4.37
N HIS A 68 -23.72 0.88 4.42
CA HIS A 68 -23.05 0.52 5.67
C HIS A 68 -22.68 1.76 6.50
N ALA A 69 -22.08 2.76 5.89
CA ALA A 69 -21.69 3.99 6.57
C ALA A 69 -22.92 4.73 7.14
N TYR A 70 -23.99 4.84 6.37
CA TYR A 70 -25.25 5.47 6.78
C TYR A 70 -25.91 4.76 7.96
N GLU A 71 -25.97 3.42 7.90
CA GLU A 71 -26.64 2.62 8.93
C GLU A 71 -25.85 2.48 10.23
N THR A 72 -24.52 2.50 10.14
CA THR A 72 -23.66 2.07 11.26
C THR A 72 -22.79 3.16 11.85
N THR A 73 -22.76 4.36 11.25
CA THR A 73 -21.99 5.48 11.79
C THR A 73 -22.90 6.71 12.00
N LYS A 74 -22.75 7.38 13.14
CA LYS A 74 -23.52 8.59 13.41
C LYS A 74 -23.12 9.74 12.49
N PHE A 75 -21.82 9.86 12.17
CA PHE A 75 -21.28 10.90 11.31
C PHE A 75 -21.93 10.84 9.91
N TYR A 76 -21.81 9.72 9.19
CA TYR A 76 -22.36 9.62 7.83
C TYR A 76 -23.88 9.58 7.79
N HIS A 77 -24.53 9.12 8.86
CA HIS A 77 -25.97 9.24 8.94
C HIS A 77 -26.42 10.70 8.87
N ASN A 78 -25.79 11.58 9.64
CA ASN A 78 -26.09 13.01 9.65
C ASN A 78 -25.68 13.70 8.34
N GLU A 79 -24.42 13.49 7.90
CA GLU A 79 -23.91 14.09 6.66
C GLU A 79 -24.80 13.78 5.44
N PHE A 80 -25.26 12.52 5.30
CA PHE A 80 -26.10 12.15 4.17
C PHE A 80 -27.48 12.75 4.27
N GLN A 81 -28.06 12.88 5.47
CA GLN A 81 -29.32 13.58 5.68
C GLN A 81 -29.21 15.07 5.35
N GLU A 82 -28.17 15.75 5.81
CA GLU A 82 -27.89 17.16 5.54
C GLU A 82 -27.66 17.42 4.04
N ALA A 83 -26.97 16.51 3.38
CA ALA A 83 -26.75 16.58 1.92
C ALA A 83 -27.98 16.16 1.08
N GLY A 84 -29.06 15.70 1.70
CA GLY A 84 -30.22 15.15 0.98
C GLY A 84 -29.89 13.88 0.17
N PHE A 85 -28.81 13.17 0.55
CA PHE A 85 -28.32 11.99 -0.14
C PHE A 85 -28.94 10.71 0.44
N ASN A 86 -29.54 9.88 -0.43
CA ASN A 86 -30.12 8.61 -0.02
C ASN A 86 -29.28 7.44 -0.57
N PRO A 87 -28.48 6.74 0.26
CA PRO A 87 -27.57 5.69 -0.21
C PRO A 87 -28.31 4.47 -0.80
N TYR A 88 -29.57 4.24 -0.42
CA TYR A 88 -30.35 3.14 -1.01
C TYR A 88 -30.72 3.40 -2.48
N LYS A 89 -30.84 4.68 -2.86
CA LYS A 89 -31.15 5.14 -4.24
C LYS A 89 -29.89 5.34 -5.08
N PHE A 90 -28.70 5.17 -4.52
CA PHE A 90 -27.42 5.33 -5.24
C PHE A 90 -27.40 4.45 -6.49
N GLN A 91 -27.08 5.04 -7.63
CA GLN A 91 -27.02 4.41 -8.94
C GLN A 91 -25.57 4.23 -9.40
N ASP A 92 -24.79 5.31 -9.37
CA ASP A 92 -23.43 5.33 -9.85
C ASP A 92 -22.52 6.34 -9.13
N ARG A 93 -21.24 6.25 -9.40
CA ARG A 93 -20.17 7.03 -8.75
C ARG A 93 -20.26 8.54 -8.95
N ASP A 94 -20.93 9.04 -9.99
CA ASP A 94 -21.05 10.47 -10.26
C ASP A 94 -21.89 11.17 -9.18
N GLU A 95 -22.76 10.40 -8.52
CA GLU A 95 -23.57 10.89 -7.40
C GLU A 95 -22.75 11.15 -6.11
N LEU A 96 -21.52 10.64 -6.02
CA LEU A 96 -20.66 10.92 -4.86
C LEU A 96 -20.36 12.41 -4.70
N SER A 97 -20.38 13.17 -5.78
CA SER A 97 -20.20 14.63 -5.76
C SER A 97 -21.24 15.36 -4.88
N LYS A 98 -22.38 14.74 -4.60
CA LYS A 98 -23.41 15.25 -3.67
C LYS A 98 -23.00 15.15 -2.20
N ILE A 99 -22.03 14.30 -1.87
CA ILE A 99 -21.52 14.10 -0.51
C ILE A 99 -20.31 15.01 -0.32
N PRO A 100 -20.25 15.81 0.77
CA PRO A 100 -19.06 16.62 1.05
C PRO A 100 -17.79 15.77 1.17
N ALA A 101 -16.67 16.27 0.64
CA ALA A 101 -15.37 15.64 0.85
C ALA A 101 -14.88 15.94 2.28
N ILE A 102 -14.28 14.95 2.91
CA ILE A 102 -13.73 15.05 4.25
C ILE A 102 -12.19 15.05 4.21
N ASP A 103 -11.59 15.67 5.22
CA ASP A 103 -10.13 15.71 5.36
C ASP A 103 -9.67 15.10 6.70
N LYS A 104 -8.39 15.08 6.89
CA LYS A 104 -7.75 14.59 8.12
C LYS A 104 -8.26 15.28 9.38
N VAL A 105 -8.56 16.57 9.31
CA VAL A 105 -9.04 17.35 10.46
C VAL A 105 -10.47 16.94 10.81
N THR A 106 -11.30 16.75 9.80
CA THR A 106 -12.67 16.24 9.95
C THR A 106 -12.68 14.87 10.60
N VAL A 107 -11.82 13.94 10.13
CA VAL A 107 -11.68 12.60 10.73
C VAL A 107 -11.22 12.68 12.18
N GLN A 108 -10.23 13.51 12.50
CA GLN A 108 -9.73 13.66 13.87
C GLN A 108 -10.80 14.19 14.82
N LYS A 109 -11.59 15.18 14.39
CA LYS A 109 -12.65 15.79 15.20
C LYS A 109 -13.83 14.85 15.45
N ASN A 110 -14.17 14.03 14.46
CA ASN A 110 -15.37 13.19 14.47
C ASN A 110 -15.08 11.70 14.61
N LEU A 111 -13.85 11.31 15.01
CA LEU A 111 -13.40 9.92 15.00
C LEU A 111 -14.38 8.95 15.69
N ALA A 112 -14.92 9.33 16.85
CA ALA A 112 -15.85 8.49 17.60
C ALA A 112 -17.18 8.28 16.87
N GLU A 113 -17.68 9.30 16.16
CA GLU A 113 -18.95 9.24 15.43
C GLU A 113 -18.81 8.58 14.05
N MET A 114 -17.60 8.55 13.52
CA MET A 114 -17.24 7.86 12.26
C MET A 114 -17.01 6.37 12.46
N LEU A 115 -16.79 5.90 13.70
CA LEU A 115 -16.62 4.48 13.98
C LEU A 115 -17.93 3.73 13.82
N SER A 116 -17.92 2.72 12.94
CA SER A 116 -19.06 1.82 12.75
C SER A 116 -19.40 1.05 14.04
N ASN A 117 -20.65 1.10 14.45
CA ASN A 117 -21.17 0.35 15.60
C ASN A 117 -21.37 -1.15 15.32
N ALA A 118 -21.25 -1.56 14.06
CA ALA A 118 -21.30 -2.98 13.67
C ALA A 118 -20.07 -3.77 14.12
N PHE A 119 -19.02 -3.10 14.61
CA PHE A 119 -17.78 -3.75 15.04
C PHE A 119 -17.49 -3.47 16.51
N SER A 120 -17.21 -4.51 17.27
CA SER A 120 -16.73 -4.39 18.65
C SER A 120 -15.27 -3.91 18.70
N ASP A 121 -14.81 -3.41 19.84
CA ASP A 121 -13.42 -2.98 20.05
C ASP A 121 -12.40 -4.10 19.79
N SER A 122 -12.78 -5.34 20.07
CA SER A 122 -11.96 -6.51 19.81
C SER A 122 -11.68 -6.72 18.31
N GLN A 123 -12.54 -6.24 17.42
CA GLN A 123 -12.42 -6.32 15.97
C GLN A 123 -11.71 -5.09 15.35
N ARG A 124 -11.49 -4.04 16.14
CA ARG A 124 -10.83 -2.80 15.73
C ARG A 124 -9.34 -2.85 15.99
N MET A 125 -8.54 -2.39 15.05
CA MET A 125 -7.09 -2.24 15.19
C MET A 125 -6.72 -0.77 15.07
N LYS A 126 -6.19 -0.20 16.14
CA LYS A 126 -5.69 1.18 16.13
C LYS A 126 -4.46 1.29 15.23
N MET A 127 -4.46 2.30 14.38
CA MET A 127 -3.40 2.66 13.46
C MET A 127 -3.06 4.15 13.57
N THR A 128 -1.87 4.52 13.10
CA THR A 128 -1.42 5.91 13.02
C THR A 128 -0.73 6.15 11.70
N THR A 129 -0.94 7.32 11.10
CA THR A 129 -0.20 7.74 9.91
C THR A 129 1.20 8.20 10.29
N GLY A 130 2.18 8.01 9.39
CA GLY A 130 3.50 8.63 9.49
C GLY A 130 3.38 10.11 9.14
N GLY A 131 3.23 10.99 10.13
CA GLY A 131 2.99 12.41 9.88
C GLY A 131 4.22 13.17 9.38
N THR A 132 4.33 13.38 8.08
CA THR A 132 5.28 14.34 7.48
C THR A 132 4.91 15.80 7.79
N THR A 133 3.65 16.07 8.14
CA THR A 133 3.09 17.41 8.45
C THR A 133 2.94 17.70 9.95
N GLY A 134 3.58 16.91 10.82
CA GLY A 134 3.63 17.15 12.28
C GLY A 134 2.40 16.68 13.08
N ARG A 135 1.27 16.37 12.47
CA ARG A 135 0.08 15.83 13.17
C ARG A 135 -0.24 14.43 12.65
N GLN A 136 -0.04 13.42 13.47
CA GLN A 136 -0.41 12.04 13.16
C GLN A 136 -1.94 11.87 13.22
N LEU A 137 -2.54 11.25 12.20
CA LEU A 137 -3.91 10.78 12.28
C LEU A 137 -3.93 9.46 13.02
N VAL A 138 -4.76 9.37 14.06
CA VAL A 138 -5.16 8.10 14.67
C VAL A 138 -6.45 7.64 13.98
N PHE A 139 -6.45 6.41 13.52
CA PHE A 139 -7.63 5.80 12.90
C PHE A 139 -7.73 4.31 13.23
N TYR A 140 -8.79 3.66 12.79
CA TYR A 140 -9.02 2.25 13.07
C TYR A 140 -9.26 1.46 11.79
N ALA A 141 -8.65 0.29 11.72
CA ALA A 141 -8.82 -0.68 10.66
C ALA A 141 -9.47 -1.97 11.18
N GLN A 142 -10.12 -2.71 10.32
CA GLN A 142 -10.69 -4.01 10.67
C GLN A 142 -9.59 -5.06 10.81
N LYS A 143 -9.52 -5.67 12.01
CA LYS A 143 -8.53 -6.75 12.28
C LYS A 143 -8.74 -7.93 11.33
N ARG A 144 -7.64 -8.49 10.83
CA ARG A 144 -7.59 -9.65 9.93
C ARG A 144 -8.31 -9.46 8.59
N PHE A 145 -8.73 -8.25 8.29
CA PHE A 145 -9.40 -7.91 7.03
C PHE A 145 -8.61 -6.84 6.27
N THR A 146 -8.55 -5.62 6.78
CA THR A 146 -8.00 -4.48 6.05
C THR A 146 -6.56 -4.71 5.58
N LEU A 147 -5.62 -5.04 6.49
CA LEU A 147 -4.23 -5.29 6.11
C LEU A 147 -4.03 -6.57 5.29
N ALA A 148 -4.94 -7.54 5.43
CA ALA A 148 -4.87 -8.76 4.62
C ALA A 148 -5.25 -8.47 3.17
N ARG A 149 -6.31 -7.68 2.94
CA ARG A 149 -6.68 -7.21 1.61
C ARG A 149 -5.61 -6.30 1.01
N GLU A 150 -5.09 -5.34 1.79
CA GLU A 150 -3.98 -4.47 1.39
C GLU A 150 -2.80 -5.28 0.86
N LYS A 151 -2.39 -6.31 1.59
CA LYS A 151 -1.30 -7.19 1.15
C LYS A 151 -1.63 -7.93 -0.15
N ALA A 152 -2.88 -8.30 -0.37
CA ALA A 152 -3.31 -8.95 -1.61
C ALA A 152 -3.13 -8.03 -2.84
N TYR A 153 -3.44 -6.73 -2.69
CA TYR A 153 -3.22 -5.75 -3.75
C TYR A 153 -1.74 -5.61 -4.10
N PHE A 154 -0.86 -5.45 -3.11
CA PHE A 154 0.57 -5.34 -3.40
C PHE A 154 1.14 -6.63 -3.99
N ASP A 155 0.75 -7.79 -3.49
CA ASP A 155 1.19 -9.06 -4.07
C ASP A 155 0.70 -9.24 -5.50
N TYR A 156 -0.51 -8.76 -5.82
CA TYR A 156 -1.04 -8.73 -7.17
C TYR A 156 -0.23 -7.78 -8.09
N LEU A 157 0.05 -6.55 -7.64
CA LEU A 157 0.84 -5.60 -8.41
C LEU A 157 2.26 -6.11 -8.66
N TRP A 158 2.91 -6.68 -7.65
CA TRP A 158 4.25 -7.28 -7.79
C TRP A 158 4.24 -8.53 -8.64
N GLY A 159 3.11 -9.24 -8.65
CA GLY A 159 2.88 -10.41 -9.51
C GLY A 159 3.02 -10.11 -11.00
N LYS A 160 2.76 -8.86 -11.41
CA LYS A 160 2.97 -8.39 -12.80
C LYS A 160 4.46 -8.42 -13.21
N ALA A 161 5.38 -8.36 -12.24
CA ALA A 161 6.82 -8.54 -12.45
C ALA A 161 7.31 -9.98 -12.17
N GLY A 162 6.40 -10.94 -11.98
CA GLY A 162 6.72 -12.33 -11.71
C GLY A 162 7.01 -12.66 -10.23
N TYR A 163 6.67 -11.77 -9.30
CA TYR A 163 6.71 -12.08 -7.87
C TYR A 163 5.60 -13.07 -7.50
N ILE A 164 5.95 -14.15 -6.82
CA ILE A 164 5.00 -15.19 -6.38
C ILE A 164 4.88 -15.12 -4.86
N PRO A 165 3.73 -14.71 -4.31
CA PRO A 165 3.51 -14.61 -2.88
C PRO A 165 3.81 -15.92 -2.14
N GLY A 166 4.55 -15.85 -1.04
CA GLY A 166 4.92 -17.01 -0.24
C GLY A 166 6.03 -17.90 -0.83
N LYS A 167 6.42 -17.70 -2.11
CA LYS A 167 7.51 -18.43 -2.77
C LYS A 167 8.73 -17.56 -3.04
N SER A 168 8.53 -16.38 -3.61
CA SER A 168 9.61 -15.46 -3.96
C SER A 168 10.28 -14.87 -2.72
N GLU A 169 11.60 -14.81 -2.75
CA GLU A 169 12.42 -14.07 -1.80
C GLU A 169 12.60 -12.63 -2.26
N ARG A 170 12.83 -11.73 -1.29
CA ARG A 170 13.10 -10.32 -1.58
C ARG A 170 14.14 -9.72 -0.65
N ILE A 171 14.87 -8.74 -1.13
CA ILE A 171 15.71 -7.86 -0.32
C ILE A 171 14.86 -6.66 0.13
N ILE A 172 14.91 -6.33 1.41
CA ILE A 172 14.23 -5.16 1.97
C ILE A 172 15.27 -4.13 2.36
N LEU A 173 15.20 -2.95 1.73
CA LEU A 173 16.03 -1.80 2.03
C LEU A 173 15.10 -0.59 2.30
N ARG A 174 14.57 -0.55 3.53
CA ARG A 174 13.56 0.43 3.98
C ARG A 174 13.87 0.85 5.43
N ASN A 175 12.88 1.38 6.16
CA ASN A 175 12.99 1.83 7.55
C ASN A 175 13.10 0.70 8.60
N ASN A 176 13.61 -0.43 8.26
CA ASN A 176 13.77 -1.54 9.19
C ASN A 176 14.95 -1.29 10.13
N VAL A 177 14.69 -1.23 11.43
CA VAL A 177 15.73 -1.14 12.46
C VAL A 177 16.25 -2.54 12.75
N LEU A 178 17.54 -2.75 12.50
CA LEU A 178 18.25 -3.98 12.82
C LEU A 178 18.84 -3.94 14.23
N PRO A 179 19.16 -5.10 14.83
CA PRO A 179 19.94 -5.13 16.07
C PRO A 179 21.26 -4.38 15.92
N LYS A 180 21.71 -3.71 16.99
CA LYS A 180 22.94 -2.90 17.01
C LYS A 180 24.13 -3.65 16.39
N GLY A 181 24.81 -3.02 15.46
CA GLY A 181 26.00 -3.55 14.79
C GLY A 181 25.72 -4.57 13.67
N LYS A 182 24.46 -4.82 13.33
CA LYS A 182 24.11 -5.68 12.18
C LYS A 182 23.74 -4.84 10.97
N LEU A 183 24.38 -5.13 9.84
CA LEU A 183 24.07 -4.50 8.55
C LEU A 183 23.00 -5.25 7.77
N TRP A 184 22.74 -6.51 8.11
CA TRP A 184 21.68 -7.33 7.52
C TRP A 184 21.18 -8.42 8.46
N GLN A 185 19.93 -8.86 8.17
CA GLN A 185 19.31 -10.00 8.83
C GLN A 185 18.34 -10.70 7.89
N TYR A 186 18.37 -12.04 7.83
CA TYR A 186 17.39 -12.80 7.08
C TYR A 186 16.18 -13.16 7.96
N ASP A 187 14.98 -12.76 7.52
CA ASP A 187 13.70 -13.16 8.13
C ASP A 187 13.10 -14.34 7.33
N LYS A 188 13.19 -15.55 7.91
CA LYS A 188 12.67 -16.77 7.28
C LYS A 188 11.15 -16.75 7.11
N ARG A 189 10.43 -16.06 8.00
CA ARG A 189 8.97 -15.92 7.96
C ARG A 189 8.53 -15.11 6.75
N GLU A 190 9.23 -14.03 6.47
CA GLU A 190 8.96 -13.11 5.36
C GLU A 190 9.68 -13.51 4.07
N LYS A 191 10.57 -14.51 4.12
CA LYS A 191 11.51 -14.85 3.04
C LYS A 191 12.23 -13.61 2.53
N ALA A 192 12.81 -12.86 3.45
CA ALA A 192 13.40 -11.57 3.12
C ALA A 192 14.77 -11.39 3.78
N LEU A 193 15.73 -10.90 3.01
CA LEU A 193 16.97 -10.34 3.51
C LEU A 193 16.72 -8.85 3.79
N ILE A 194 16.75 -8.46 5.06
CA ILE A 194 16.58 -7.08 5.50
C ILE A 194 17.97 -6.46 5.60
N LEU A 195 18.18 -5.33 4.94
CA LEU A 195 19.42 -4.55 4.97
C LEU A 195 19.22 -3.28 5.81
N ASP A 196 20.30 -2.76 6.37
CA ASP A 196 20.31 -1.49 7.11
C ASP A 196 20.31 -0.30 6.13
N PRO A 197 19.28 0.57 6.15
CA PRO A 197 19.22 1.75 5.30
C PRO A 197 19.81 3.01 5.94
N PHE A 198 20.25 2.95 7.21
CA PHE A 198 20.60 4.16 7.99
C PHE A 198 22.08 4.49 8.02
N HIS A 199 22.94 3.51 7.72
CA HIS A 199 24.40 3.66 7.81
C HIS A 199 25.06 3.41 6.45
N MET A 200 24.61 4.10 5.40
CA MET A 200 25.01 3.88 4.01
C MET A 200 26.31 4.63 3.65
N THR A 201 27.42 4.38 4.38
CA THR A 201 28.76 4.82 3.94
C THR A 201 29.27 3.98 2.77
N ASP A 202 30.33 4.41 2.09
CA ASP A 202 30.92 3.65 0.96
C ASP A 202 31.35 2.24 1.40
N GLU A 203 31.95 2.11 2.57
CA GLU A 203 32.36 0.80 3.11
C GLU A 203 31.15 -0.10 3.38
N VAL A 204 30.07 0.47 3.93
CA VAL A 204 28.84 -0.27 4.17
C VAL A 204 28.18 -0.64 2.85
N CYS A 205 28.10 0.27 1.88
CA CYS A 205 27.57 -0.02 0.54
C CYS A 205 28.35 -1.16 -0.13
N HIS A 206 29.69 -1.15 -0.06
CA HIS A 206 30.52 -2.25 -0.54
C HIS A 206 30.16 -3.58 0.12
N MET A 207 30.01 -3.60 1.46
CA MET A 207 29.62 -4.81 2.19
C MET A 207 28.20 -5.28 1.80
N LEU A 208 27.26 -4.35 1.57
CA LEU A 208 25.91 -4.68 1.14
C LEU A 208 25.90 -5.25 -0.28
N VAL A 209 26.64 -4.64 -1.24
CA VAL A 209 26.79 -5.16 -2.61
C VAL A 209 27.35 -6.58 -2.60
N ASN A 210 28.42 -6.82 -1.85
CA ASN A 210 28.99 -8.17 -1.68
C ASN A 210 27.97 -9.15 -1.09
N LYS A 211 27.20 -8.72 -0.07
CA LYS A 211 26.15 -9.57 0.52
C LYS A 211 25.04 -9.88 -0.47
N ILE A 212 24.61 -8.90 -1.25
CA ILE A 212 23.59 -9.05 -2.30
C ILE A 212 24.08 -10.01 -3.38
N ASN A 213 25.34 -9.87 -3.85
CA ASN A 213 25.94 -10.75 -4.85
C ASN A 213 26.05 -12.21 -4.38
N ASN A 214 26.30 -12.42 -3.08
CA ASN A 214 26.38 -13.76 -2.51
C ASN A 214 25.03 -14.48 -2.41
N VAL A 215 23.91 -13.74 -2.22
CA VAL A 215 22.58 -14.35 -2.07
C VAL A 215 21.75 -14.36 -3.36
N GLN A 216 22.00 -13.44 -4.28
CA GLN A 216 21.37 -13.33 -5.61
C GLN A 216 19.82 -13.35 -5.57
N ILE A 217 19.23 -12.70 -4.58
CA ILE A 217 17.78 -12.63 -4.43
C ILE A 217 17.17 -11.77 -5.55
N PRO A 218 16.11 -12.23 -6.25
CA PRO A 218 15.68 -11.62 -7.51
C PRO A 218 14.83 -10.34 -7.35
N PHE A 219 14.27 -10.06 -6.17
CA PHE A 219 13.37 -8.93 -5.96
C PHE A 219 13.85 -8.02 -4.85
N PHE A 220 13.64 -6.72 -5.03
CA PHE A 220 13.93 -5.70 -4.02
C PHE A 220 12.63 -5.00 -3.61
N HIS A 221 12.48 -4.69 -2.34
CA HIS A 221 11.43 -3.84 -1.77
C HIS A 221 12.10 -2.71 -0.99
N VAL A 222 12.03 -1.51 -1.51
CA VAL A 222 12.92 -0.42 -1.11
C VAL A 222 12.19 0.90 -0.88
N TYR A 223 12.83 1.81 -0.15
CA TYR A 223 12.57 3.24 -0.29
C TYR A 223 13.38 3.80 -1.46
N PRO A 224 12.80 4.72 -2.26
CA PRO A 224 13.51 5.41 -3.32
C PRO A 224 14.85 6.01 -2.88
N SER A 225 14.88 6.71 -1.74
CA SER A 225 16.11 7.31 -1.19
C SER A 225 17.19 6.28 -0.89
N SER A 226 16.84 5.18 -0.24
CA SER A 226 17.80 4.15 0.16
C SER A 226 18.41 3.42 -1.03
N VAL A 227 17.58 3.06 -2.02
CA VAL A 227 18.10 2.38 -3.22
C VAL A 227 18.89 3.32 -4.12
N LEU A 228 18.54 4.61 -4.14
CA LEU A 228 19.29 5.63 -4.89
C LEU A 228 20.72 5.79 -4.32
N MET A 229 20.88 5.82 -2.98
CA MET A 229 22.19 5.87 -2.35
C MET A 229 23.07 4.68 -2.76
N LEU A 230 22.50 3.47 -2.78
CA LEU A 230 23.22 2.28 -3.20
C LEU A 230 23.55 2.31 -4.71
N ALA A 231 22.61 2.77 -5.54
CA ALA A 231 22.80 2.94 -6.98
C ALA A 231 23.89 3.98 -7.31
N ASP A 232 23.90 5.10 -6.58
CA ASP A 232 24.92 6.14 -6.71
C ASP A 232 26.31 5.59 -6.38
N TYR A 233 26.44 4.88 -5.25
CA TYR A 233 27.69 4.19 -4.90
C TYR A 233 28.14 3.26 -6.03
N MET A 234 27.26 2.38 -6.53
CA MET A 234 27.58 1.42 -7.59
C MET A 234 28.02 2.12 -8.88
N ASN A 235 27.30 3.18 -9.30
CA ASN A 235 27.62 3.93 -10.51
C ASN A 235 28.97 4.69 -10.40
N ARG A 236 29.31 5.18 -9.21
CA ARG A 236 30.54 5.95 -8.96
C ARG A 236 31.77 5.07 -8.81
N THR A 237 31.62 3.90 -8.21
CA THR A 237 32.76 3.01 -7.92
C THR A 237 32.96 1.90 -8.94
N GLY A 238 31.92 1.57 -9.72
CA GLY A 238 31.93 0.40 -10.61
C GLY A 238 31.70 -0.94 -9.90
N ASP A 239 31.34 -0.92 -8.60
CA ASP A 239 31.07 -2.11 -7.79
C ASP A 239 29.62 -2.58 -8.01
N PHE A 240 29.35 -3.18 -9.16
CA PHE A 240 28.03 -3.58 -9.58
C PHE A 240 27.62 -4.98 -9.09
N LEU A 241 26.32 -5.27 -9.18
CA LEU A 241 25.81 -6.61 -8.96
C LEU A 241 26.34 -7.58 -10.03
N THR A 242 26.69 -8.80 -9.61
CA THR A 242 27.16 -9.88 -10.50
C THR A 242 26.00 -10.66 -11.14
N TYR A 243 24.78 -10.32 -10.83
CA TYR A 243 23.57 -10.87 -11.39
C TYR A 243 22.55 -9.78 -11.70
N LYS A 244 21.51 -10.10 -12.47
CA LYS A 244 20.44 -9.18 -12.83
C LYS A 244 19.19 -9.47 -11.99
N PRO A 245 18.78 -8.60 -11.06
CA PRO A 245 17.50 -8.71 -10.38
C PRO A 245 16.33 -8.69 -11.36
N LYS A 246 15.18 -9.25 -10.97
CA LYS A 246 13.97 -9.23 -11.78
C LYS A 246 13.25 -7.89 -11.72
N ALA A 247 13.11 -7.34 -10.52
CA ALA A 247 12.47 -6.03 -10.32
C ALA A 247 12.82 -5.41 -8.96
N ILE A 248 12.72 -4.08 -8.91
CA ILE A 248 12.75 -3.27 -7.70
C ILE A 248 11.35 -2.71 -7.48
N PHE A 249 10.75 -3.00 -6.32
CA PHE A 249 9.47 -2.45 -5.87
C PHE A 249 9.73 -1.29 -4.92
N ALA A 250 9.33 -0.08 -5.28
CA ALA A 250 9.58 1.12 -4.50
C ALA A 250 8.29 1.86 -4.16
N SER A 251 8.26 2.49 -2.98
CA SER A 251 7.09 3.22 -2.49
C SER A 251 7.41 4.17 -1.35
N SER A 252 6.40 4.93 -0.94
CA SER A 252 6.37 5.76 0.27
C SER A 252 7.24 7.02 0.24
N GLU A 253 7.88 7.31 -0.86
CA GLU A 253 8.64 8.54 -1.11
C GLU A 253 8.46 8.95 -2.57
N ASN A 254 8.56 10.24 -2.85
CA ASN A 254 8.56 10.74 -4.21
C ASN A 254 9.86 10.38 -4.93
N LEU A 255 9.74 10.11 -6.22
CA LEU A 255 10.87 9.92 -7.12
C LEU A 255 10.97 11.13 -8.05
N TYR A 256 12.12 11.79 -8.04
CA TYR A 256 12.36 12.95 -8.91
C TYR A 256 12.90 12.52 -10.27
N THR A 257 12.78 13.43 -11.24
CA THR A 257 13.25 13.22 -12.62
C THR A 257 14.72 12.77 -12.64
N GLY A 258 15.02 11.72 -13.40
CA GLY A 258 16.37 11.16 -13.55
C GLY A 258 16.77 10.12 -12.48
N GLN A 259 16.10 10.09 -11.33
CA GLN A 259 16.47 9.16 -10.24
C GLN A 259 16.14 7.70 -10.58
N ARG A 260 15.06 7.45 -11.31
CA ARG A 260 14.72 6.12 -11.78
C ARG A 260 15.79 5.56 -12.69
N GLU A 261 16.23 6.34 -13.65
CA GLU A 261 17.22 5.98 -14.65
C GLU A 261 18.56 5.62 -13.99
N ILE A 262 18.95 6.38 -12.94
CA ILE A 262 20.16 6.08 -12.13
C ILE A 262 20.04 4.70 -11.50
N VAL A 263 18.91 4.39 -10.86
CA VAL A 263 18.67 3.09 -10.20
C VAL A 263 18.59 1.96 -11.22
N GLU A 264 17.78 2.12 -12.28
CA GLU A 264 17.61 1.08 -13.31
C GLU A 264 18.92 0.77 -14.04
N LYS A 265 19.75 1.78 -14.27
CA LYS A 265 21.10 1.60 -14.84
C LYS A 265 22.00 0.79 -13.91
N ALA A 266 22.07 1.15 -12.64
CA ALA A 266 22.94 0.48 -11.66
C ALA A 266 22.55 -0.99 -11.42
N PHE A 267 21.24 -1.26 -11.32
CA PHE A 267 20.72 -2.61 -11.05
C PHE A 267 20.47 -3.44 -12.31
N GLY A 268 20.43 -2.83 -13.47
CA GLY A 268 20.13 -3.50 -14.75
C GLY A 268 18.69 -4.04 -14.82
N CYS A 269 17.77 -3.58 -14.01
CA CYS A 269 16.38 -4.04 -13.98
C CYS A 269 15.39 -2.87 -13.79
N ARG A 270 14.10 -3.16 -13.99
CA ARG A 270 13.05 -2.13 -13.86
C ARG A 270 12.71 -1.82 -12.41
N MET A 271 12.48 -0.54 -12.14
CA MET A 271 11.96 -0.02 -10.88
C MET A 271 10.47 0.26 -11.01
N LEU A 272 9.67 -0.50 -10.28
CA LEU A 272 8.21 -0.42 -10.25
C LEU A 272 7.79 0.33 -8.99
N LEU A 273 7.15 1.47 -9.19
CA LEU A 273 6.62 2.27 -8.10
C LEU A 273 5.15 1.90 -7.84
N HIS A 274 4.73 2.14 -6.63
CA HIS A 274 3.32 2.17 -6.29
C HIS A 274 3.03 3.36 -5.37
N TYR A 275 1.90 3.99 -5.62
CA TYR A 275 1.29 4.97 -4.75
C TYR A 275 0.35 4.28 -3.78
N GLY A 276 0.27 4.82 -2.58
CA GLY A 276 -0.67 4.41 -1.54
C GLY A 276 -0.38 5.17 -0.27
N HIS A 277 -1.38 5.31 0.58
CA HIS A 277 -1.28 6.03 1.83
C HIS A 277 -1.78 5.21 3.02
N SER A 278 -1.43 5.63 4.23
CA SER A 278 -1.68 4.85 5.45
C SER A 278 -3.16 4.60 5.73
N GLU A 279 -4.04 5.50 5.28
CA GLU A 279 -5.49 5.42 5.45
C GLU A 279 -6.15 4.40 4.51
N MET A 280 -5.40 3.90 3.52
CA MET A 280 -5.81 2.79 2.64
C MET A 280 -7.09 3.05 1.84
N CYS A 281 -7.22 4.27 1.25
CA CYS A 281 -8.37 4.62 0.40
C CYS A 281 -8.07 4.54 -1.10
N SER A 282 -6.81 4.74 -1.51
CA SER A 282 -6.37 4.66 -2.91
C SER A 282 -5.03 3.94 -3.03
N VAL A 283 -4.87 3.18 -4.10
CA VAL A 283 -3.62 2.55 -4.52
C VAL A 283 -3.47 2.70 -6.02
N ALA A 284 -2.27 2.99 -6.49
CA ALA A 284 -1.94 2.97 -7.90
C ALA A 284 -0.60 2.28 -8.15
N GLY A 285 -0.54 1.48 -9.20
CA GLY A 285 0.67 0.80 -9.66
C GLY A 285 1.27 1.48 -10.88
N TRP A 286 2.59 1.58 -10.91
CA TRP A 286 3.27 2.11 -12.09
C TRP A 286 3.20 1.12 -13.26
N CYS A 287 2.73 1.60 -14.40
CA CYS A 287 2.72 0.85 -15.65
C CYS A 287 3.99 1.16 -16.48
N ILE A 288 4.71 0.11 -16.87
CA ILE A 288 5.94 0.23 -17.66
C ILE A 288 5.64 0.62 -19.11
N LYS A 289 4.44 0.31 -19.61
CA LYS A 289 4.09 0.48 -21.02
C LYS A 289 3.92 1.97 -21.40
N ASP A 290 3.29 2.72 -20.52
CA ASP A 290 2.94 4.12 -20.74
C ASP A 290 3.61 5.11 -19.78
N ASN A 291 4.41 4.60 -18.82
CA ASN A 291 5.11 5.39 -17.82
C ASN A 291 4.19 6.25 -16.93
N HIS A 292 3.00 5.73 -16.60
CA HIS A 292 2.05 6.39 -15.70
C HIS A 292 1.65 5.47 -14.55
N TYR A 293 1.06 6.06 -13.52
CA TYR A 293 0.36 5.33 -12.48
C TYR A 293 -1.04 4.96 -12.95
N HIS A 294 -1.39 3.67 -12.82
CA HIS A 294 -2.75 3.20 -13.01
C HIS A 294 -3.39 3.01 -11.65
N VAL A 295 -4.45 3.75 -11.39
CA VAL A 295 -5.24 3.60 -10.16
C VAL A 295 -5.89 2.22 -10.17
N GLU A 296 -5.83 1.53 -9.04
CA GLU A 296 -6.48 0.23 -8.86
C GLU A 296 -7.95 0.43 -8.50
N GLU A 297 -8.82 0.38 -9.50
CA GLU A 297 -10.26 0.66 -9.37
C GLU A 297 -11.00 -0.31 -8.42
N ARG A 298 -10.42 -1.49 -8.17
CA ARG A 298 -10.97 -2.47 -7.21
C ARG A 298 -10.56 -2.21 -5.76
N TYR A 299 -9.64 -1.25 -5.55
CA TYR A 299 -9.24 -0.82 -4.21
C TYR A 299 -10.17 0.23 -3.62
N GLY A 300 -10.65 1.12 -4.44
CA GLY A 300 -11.50 2.24 -4.09
C GLY A 300 -11.91 3.04 -5.31
N TYR A 301 -12.67 4.09 -5.10
CA TYR A 301 -12.95 5.10 -6.12
C TYR A 301 -12.09 6.34 -5.84
N THR A 302 -11.34 6.78 -6.83
CA THR A 302 -10.41 7.90 -6.72
C THR A 302 -10.87 9.04 -7.63
N GLU A 303 -10.98 10.23 -7.06
CA GLU A 303 -11.30 11.50 -7.71
C GLU A 303 -10.06 12.41 -7.62
N ILE A 304 -9.94 13.36 -8.53
CA ILE A 304 -9.01 14.48 -8.42
C ILE A 304 -9.85 15.75 -8.28
N LEU A 305 -9.68 16.49 -7.18
CA LEU A 305 -10.47 17.69 -6.89
C LEU A 305 -9.61 18.95 -6.96
N ASP A 306 -10.22 20.04 -7.42
CA ASP A 306 -9.64 21.38 -7.31
C ASP A 306 -9.78 21.96 -5.89
N GLU A 307 -9.27 23.17 -5.68
CA GLU A 307 -9.36 23.89 -4.40
C GLU A 307 -10.82 24.18 -3.95
N ASN A 308 -11.76 24.21 -4.90
CA ASN A 308 -13.20 24.38 -4.63
C ASN A 308 -13.95 23.05 -4.49
N GLN A 309 -13.22 21.93 -4.37
CA GLN A 309 -13.74 20.56 -4.27
C GLN A 309 -14.55 20.10 -5.51
N ARG A 310 -14.29 20.70 -6.69
CA ARG A 310 -14.88 20.29 -7.94
C ARG A 310 -14.00 19.23 -8.61
N ILE A 311 -14.64 18.25 -9.23
CA ILE A 311 -13.93 17.18 -9.93
C ILE A 311 -13.16 17.78 -11.12
N ILE A 312 -11.89 17.43 -11.21
CA ILE A 312 -11.04 17.72 -12.37
C ILE A 312 -11.07 16.48 -13.26
N ASP A 313 -11.53 16.63 -14.49
CA ASP A 313 -11.57 15.60 -15.54
C ASP A 313 -10.64 15.92 -16.73
N VAL A 314 -9.91 17.04 -16.64
CA VAL A 314 -8.99 17.53 -17.67
C VAL A 314 -7.58 17.02 -17.42
N ALA A 315 -6.98 16.38 -18.43
CA ALA A 315 -5.59 15.93 -18.39
C ALA A 315 -4.61 17.08 -18.15
N GLY A 316 -3.52 16.79 -17.41
CA GLY A 316 -2.47 17.75 -17.08
C GLY A 316 -2.84 18.75 -15.97
N LYS A 317 -4.12 18.89 -15.62
CA LYS A 317 -4.53 19.79 -14.54
C LYS A 317 -4.33 19.11 -13.18
N MET A 318 -3.49 19.74 -12.33
CA MET A 318 -3.18 19.27 -11.00
C MET A 318 -4.33 19.48 -10.03
N GLY A 319 -4.63 18.48 -9.20
CA GLY A 319 -5.58 18.56 -8.10
C GLY A 319 -5.27 17.59 -6.98
N GLU A 320 -6.05 17.67 -5.91
CA GLU A 320 -5.88 16.81 -4.73
C GLU A 320 -6.55 15.45 -4.96
N ILE A 321 -5.80 14.39 -4.67
CA ILE A 321 -6.32 13.03 -4.68
C ILE A 321 -7.35 12.89 -3.56
N THR A 322 -8.58 12.57 -3.92
CA THR A 322 -9.69 12.29 -3.01
C THR A 322 -10.19 10.89 -3.27
N ALA A 323 -10.39 10.09 -2.23
CA ALA A 323 -10.68 8.68 -2.44
C ALA A 323 -11.73 8.12 -1.46
N THR A 324 -12.49 7.15 -1.97
CA THR A 324 -13.43 6.32 -1.21
C THR A 324 -12.92 4.89 -1.20
N GLY A 325 -12.40 4.40 -0.08
CA GLY A 325 -11.73 3.10 0.02
C GLY A 325 -12.67 1.96 0.38
N PHE A 326 -12.52 0.78 -0.27
CA PHE A 326 -13.37 -0.41 -0.02
C PHE A 326 -12.80 -1.37 1.03
N ASN A 327 -11.68 -1.02 1.67
CA ASN A 327 -10.94 -1.96 2.50
C ASN A 327 -11.16 -1.80 4.01
N ASN A 328 -11.99 -0.83 4.44
CA ASN A 328 -12.16 -0.54 5.86
C ASN A 328 -13.62 -0.18 6.21
N TYR A 329 -14.35 -1.15 6.72
CA TYR A 329 -15.72 -0.96 7.18
C TYR A 329 -15.83 -0.55 8.66
N VAL A 330 -14.74 -0.64 9.43
CA VAL A 330 -14.67 -0.16 10.83
C VAL A 330 -14.69 1.36 10.90
N LEU A 331 -13.99 2.01 9.99
CA LEU A 331 -13.93 3.45 9.81
C LEU A 331 -14.03 3.74 8.31
N PRO A 332 -15.24 3.79 7.74
CA PRO A 332 -15.41 4.16 6.35
C PRO A 332 -14.82 5.54 6.08
N LEU A 333 -14.03 5.66 5.04
CA LEU A 333 -13.54 6.94 4.55
C LEU A 333 -14.12 7.16 3.15
N ILE A 334 -15.11 8.06 3.07
CA ILE A 334 -15.86 8.39 1.85
C ILE A 334 -15.45 9.79 1.43
N ARG A 335 -14.96 9.92 0.18
CA ARG A 335 -14.43 11.17 -0.38
C ARG A 335 -13.35 11.80 0.52
N TYR A 336 -12.41 10.98 0.99
CA TYR A 336 -11.33 11.42 1.86
C TYR A 336 -10.22 12.10 1.05
N ARG A 337 -9.95 13.36 1.37
CA ARG A 337 -8.88 14.19 0.81
C ARG A 337 -7.55 13.79 1.44
N THR A 338 -6.63 13.31 0.62
CA THR A 338 -5.38 12.69 1.07
C THR A 338 -4.26 13.67 1.37
N ALA A 339 -4.39 14.91 0.90
CA ALA A 339 -3.34 15.93 0.83
C ALA A 339 -2.19 15.55 -0.13
N ASP A 340 -2.36 14.52 -0.95
CA ASP A 340 -1.48 14.20 -2.07
C ASP A 340 -2.08 14.76 -3.36
N TYR A 341 -1.23 15.14 -4.32
CA TYR A 341 -1.66 15.79 -5.56
C TYR A 341 -1.26 14.97 -6.78
N ALA A 342 -2.13 14.98 -7.78
CA ALA A 342 -1.89 14.32 -9.06
C ALA A 342 -2.62 15.07 -10.20
N ALA A 343 -2.29 14.69 -11.43
CA ALA A 343 -3.03 15.07 -12.62
C ALA A 343 -3.33 13.80 -13.44
N TYR A 344 -4.45 13.80 -14.17
CA TYR A 344 -4.68 12.76 -15.17
C TYR A 344 -3.67 12.91 -16.31
N ALA A 345 -3.14 11.78 -16.77
CA ALA A 345 -2.24 11.74 -17.91
C ALA A 345 -3.01 12.09 -19.22
N GLU A 346 -2.32 12.67 -20.18
CA GLU A 346 -2.81 12.77 -21.55
C GLU A 346 -2.95 11.36 -22.15
N LYS A 347 -4.01 11.16 -22.94
CA LYS A 347 -4.30 9.87 -23.58
C LYS A 347 -3.39 9.64 -24.79
#